data_c007edf171d30cea7afb244dfbd973fa
#
_entry.id   c007edf171d30cea7afb244dfbd973fa
#
_cell.length_a   1.000
_cell.length_b   1.000
_cell.length_c   1.000
_cell.angle_alpha   90.00
_cell.angle_beta   90.00
_cell.angle_gamma   90.00
#
_symmetry.space_group_name_H-M   'P 1'
#
loop_
_entity.id
_entity.type
_entity.pdbx_description
1 polymer ?
#
loop_
_entity_poly.entity_id
_entity_poly.type
_entity_poly.pdbx_seq_one_letter_code
_entity_poly.pdbx_strand_id
1 'polypeptide(L)'
;MAQLSSSGLITPIEPGRPSRRVSVATAAPTARQAVYANAFRRLEAAVASSCGSQHPVNEDAHSALEGSARLFVVADGVGGGAMAHTASGLLVAALHESLEAQPVDGDRVAAAMLGADRAIAAAIARVTDRPGAATVALAAPLDAFAAKWLVGWVGDCRAYRWSPRDDARVELLTHDDTFAHLDETPPPGGAPGDPARMVGNGATTGANAVTLGVELGDVLALCSDGVHKHVDDADWCRVLVAQLPLARRADALVALARAHGSVDDATVLLVQRCDPGWRDLRRAARRDADRARSAR
;
A
#
# COMPACT_ATOMS: atom_id res chain seq x y z
N MET A 1 15.73 -46.21 -54.62
CA MET A 1 17.04 -45.56 -54.71
C MET A 1 16.83 -44.10 -54.34
N ALA A 2 17.43 -43.67 -53.28
CA ALA A 2 17.96 -42.33 -53.02
C ALA A 2 17.75 -41.91 -51.60
N GLN A 3 18.78 -41.52 -51.13
CA GLN A 3 19.36 -41.31 -49.84
C GLN A 3 18.71 -40.24 -49.01
N LEU A 4 18.61 -40.53 -47.73
CA LEU A 4 18.51 -39.62 -46.60
C LEU A 4 19.78 -38.79 -46.47
N SER A 5 19.67 -37.50 -46.24
CA SER A 5 20.68 -36.70 -45.56
C SER A 5 20.09 -35.92 -44.42
N SER A 6 20.47 -36.34 -43.24
CA SER A 6 20.29 -35.66 -41.98
C SER A 6 21.33 -34.53 -41.85
N SER A 7 20.90 -33.36 -41.52
CA SER A 7 21.77 -32.37 -40.84
C SER A 7 20.96 -31.56 -39.85
N GLY A 8 20.91 -32.06 -38.61
CA GLY A 8 20.46 -31.32 -37.46
C GLY A 8 21.51 -30.25 -37.13
N LEU A 9 21.15 -28.99 -37.33
CA LEU A 9 21.89 -27.87 -36.77
C LEU A 9 21.39 -27.67 -35.33
N ILE A 10 22.27 -28.00 -34.37
CA ILE A 10 22.10 -27.62 -32.97
C ILE A 10 22.55 -26.15 -32.91
N THR A 11 21.57 -25.25 -32.71
CA THR A 11 21.87 -23.87 -32.39
C THR A 11 22.43 -23.79 -30.96
N PRO A 12 23.56 -23.09 -30.74
CA PRO A 12 24.10 -22.89 -29.40
C PRO A 12 23.14 -22.06 -28.54
N ILE A 13 22.89 -22.52 -27.33
CA ILE A 13 22.23 -21.75 -26.29
C ILE A 13 23.15 -20.57 -25.95
N GLU A 14 22.76 -19.36 -26.27
CA GLU A 14 23.48 -18.17 -25.81
C GLU A 14 23.46 -18.11 -24.27
N PRO A 15 24.62 -17.83 -23.63
CA PRO A 15 24.67 -17.65 -22.19
C PRO A 15 23.85 -16.41 -21.80
N GLY A 16 22.92 -16.61 -20.84
CA GLY A 16 21.99 -15.61 -20.37
C GLY A 16 22.66 -14.28 -20.05
N ARG A 17 22.01 -13.19 -20.45
CA ARG A 17 22.38 -11.82 -20.05
C ARG A 17 22.59 -11.76 -18.54
N PRO A 18 23.69 -11.16 -18.05
CA PRO A 18 23.87 -10.97 -16.61
C PRO A 18 22.70 -10.14 -16.07
N SER A 19 22.02 -10.67 -15.07
CA SER A 19 21.01 -9.94 -14.31
C SER A 19 21.64 -8.61 -13.87
N ARG A 20 21.09 -7.47 -14.32
CA ARG A 20 21.50 -6.16 -13.83
C ARG A 20 21.31 -6.19 -12.31
N ARG A 21 22.42 -6.22 -11.58
CA ARG A 21 22.40 -5.90 -10.16
C ARG A 21 21.91 -4.46 -10.04
N VAL A 22 20.68 -4.29 -9.57
CA VAL A 22 20.19 -2.98 -9.16
C VAL A 22 21.01 -2.61 -7.94
N SER A 23 22.00 -1.74 -8.11
CA SER A 23 22.69 -1.13 -6.98
C SER A 23 21.70 -0.20 -6.32
N VAL A 24 21.13 -0.62 -5.18
CA VAL A 24 20.33 0.25 -4.32
C VAL A 24 21.24 1.41 -3.93
N ALA A 25 20.91 2.60 -4.40
CA ALA A 25 21.66 3.81 -4.13
C ALA A 25 21.86 4.00 -2.63
N THR A 26 23.07 4.37 -2.24
CA THR A 26 23.46 4.64 -0.85
C THR A 26 22.92 5.97 -0.29
N ALA A 27 21.99 6.64 -1.00
CA ALA A 27 21.33 7.86 -0.52
C ALA A 27 20.57 7.59 0.78
N ALA A 28 20.52 8.56 1.67
CA ALA A 28 19.71 8.48 2.88
C ALA A 28 18.24 8.20 2.52
N PRO A 29 17.50 7.38 3.31
CA PRO A 29 16.11 7.10 3.01
C PRO A 29 15.30 8.39 3.03
N THR A 30 14.46 8.60 2.01
CA THR A 30 13.48 9.68 1.97
C THR A 30 12.16 9.25 2.60
N ALA A 31 11.92 7.94 2.69
CA ALA A 31 10.76 7.37 3.34
C ALA A 31 10.71 7.72 4.82
N ARG A 32 9.52 8.08 5.30
CA ARG A 32 9.25 8.18 6.74
C ARG A 32 8.99 6.79 7.30
N GLN A 33 9.39 6.58 8.56
CA GLN A 33 9.19 5.31 9.27
C GLN A 33 8.75 5.57 10.70
N ALA A 34 7.88 4.70 11.22
CA ALA A 34 7.47 4.68 12.61
C ALA A 34 7.45 3.25 13.16
N VAL A 35 7.62 3.14 14.48
CA VAL A 35 7.50 1.88 15.22
C VAL A 35 6.42 2.07 16.28
N TYR A 36 5.43 1.20 16.26
CA TYR A 36 4.33 1.16 17.23
C TYR A 36 4.46 -0.11 18.06
N ALA A 37 4.75 0.03 19.33
CA ALA A 37 4.95 -1.10 20.22
C ALA A 37 4.17 -0.92 21.52
N ASN A 38 3.55 -2.02 21.97
CA ASN A 38 2.96 -2.16 23.31
C ASN A 38 3.17 -3.58 23.84
N ALA A 39 2.54 -3.94 24.97
CA ALA A 39 2.68 -5.25 25.58
C ALA A 39 2.19 -6.41 24.68
N PHE A 40 1.39 -6.15 23.67
CA PHE A 40 0.69 -7.16 22.86
C PHE A 40 1.17 -7.23 21.42
N ARG A 41 1.65 -6.11 20.87
CA ARG A 41 2.04 -6.03 19.45
C ARG A 41 3.21 -5.10 19.22
N ARG A 42 3.95 -5.35 18.14
CA ARG A 42 4.91 -4.44 17.53
C ARG A 42 4.62 -4.37 16.04
N LEU A 43 4.40 -3.16 15.54
CA LEU A 43 4.27 -2.88 14.11
C LEU A 43 5.38 -1.91 13.70
N GLU A 44 5.98 -2.14 12.55
CA GLU A 44 6.83 -1.16 11.87
C GLU A 44 6.07 -0.70 10.63
N ALA A 45 5.97 0.60 10.43
CA ALA A 45 5.37 1.17 9.23
C ALA A 45 6.36 2.11 8.54
N ALA A 46 6.33 2.12 7.21
CA ALA A 46 7.13 3.04 6.41
C ALA A 46 6.32 3.50 5.21
N VAL A 47 6.46 4.77 4.84
CA VAL A 47 5.82 5.34 3.67
C VAL A 47 6.84 6.08 2.82
N ALA A 48 6.82 5.83 1.52
CA ALA A 48 7.52 6.60 0.51
C ALA A 48 6.50 7.16 -0.48
N SER A 49 6.61 8.44 -0.80
CA SER A 49 5.77 9.12 -1.77
C SER A 49 6.63 10.04 -2.62
N SER A 50 6.37 10.08 -3.91
CA SER A 50 7.11 10.89 -4.88
C SER A 50 6.14 11.51 -5.86
N CYS A 51 6.22 12.82 -6.00
CA CYS A 51 5.49 13.55 -7.04
C CYS A 51 5.94 13.10 -8.43
N GLY A 52 5.00 12.87 -9.31
CA GLY A 52 5.21 12.56 -10.71
C GLY A 52 5.69 13.77 -11.52
N SER A 53 5.72 13.61 -12.84
CA SER A 53 6.06 14.68 -13.76
C SER A 53 4.84 15.24 -14.52
N GLN A 54 3.66 14.64 -14.31
CA GLN A 54 2.41 15.09 -14.96
C GLN A 54 1.83 16.33 -14.30
N HIS A 55 1.95 16.44 -12.97
CA HIS A 55 1.39 17.53 -12.19
C HIS A 55 2.45 18.22 -11.33
N PRO A 56 2.28 19.52 -11.03
CA PRO A 56 3.25 20.26 -10.20
C PRO A 56 3.16 19.93 -8.71
N VAL A 57 2.09 19.28 -8.29
CA VAL A 57 1.79 18.92 -6.89
C VAL A 57 1.46 17.44 -6.85
N ASN A 58 1.96 16.75 -5.83
CA ASN A 58 1.61 15.36 -5.57
C ASN A 58 0.13 15.25 -5.20
N GLU A 59 -0.65 14.52 -5.99
CA GLU A 59 -2.08 14.29 -5.79
C GLU A 59 -2.36 13.08 -4.90
N ASP A 60 -1.33 12.26 -4.62
CA ASP A 60 -1.40 11.19 -3.62
C ASP A 60 -1.41 11.76 -2.19
N ALA A 61 -2.14 11.10 -1.32
CA ALA A 61 -2.12 11.33 0.12
C ALA A 61 -1.99 10.00 0.88
N HIS A 62 -1.46 10.06 2.08
CA HIS A 62 -1.28 8.87 2.92
C HIS A 62 -1.39 9.20 4.41
N SER A 63 -1.59 8.17 5.24
CA SER A 63 -1.55 8.32 6.69
C SER A 63 -0.25 8.97 7.15
N ALA A 64 -0.35 9.97 8.01
CA ALA A 64 0.76 10.39 8.84
C ALA A 64 1.17 9.22 9.75
N LEU A 65 2.47 8.96 9.87
CA LEU A 65 2.96 7.87 10.73
C LEU A 65 3.11 8.30 12.20
N GLU A 66 2.65 9.48 12.55
CA GLU A 66 2.56 9.99 13.91
C GLU A 66 1.22 9.53 14.53
N GLY A 67 1.23 9.10 15.78
CA GLY A 67 0.01 8.74 16.50
C GLY A 67 -0.17 7.23 16.70
N SER A 68 -1.40 6.74 16.56
CA SER A 68 -1.75 5.35 16.85
C SER A 68 -1.72 4.48 15.58
N ALA A 69 -1.18 3.26 15.69
CA ALA A 69 -1.21 2.29 14.59
C ALA A 69 -2.60 1.62 14.51
N ARG A 70 -3.65 2.39 14.29
CA ARG A 70 -5.02 1.87 14.19
C ARG A 70 -5.57 1.87 12.78
N LEU A 71 -5.00 2.71 11.91
CA LEU A 71 -5.44 2.85 10.54
C LEU A 71 -4.25 3.28 9.67
N PHE A 72 -4.12 2.68 8.51
CA PHE A 72 -3.16 3.02 7.47
C PHE A 72 -3.94 3.24 6.18
N VAL A 73 -3.68 4.35 5.49
CA VAL A 73 -4.43 4.78 4.30
C VAL A 73 -3.45 5.26 3.24
N VAL A 74 -3.69 4.91 2.00
CA VAL A 74 -3.15 5.54 0.80
C VAL A 74 -4.33 5.93 -0.07
N ALA A 75 -4.36 7.17 -0.53
CA ALA A 75 -5.37 7.71 -1.43
C ALA A 75 -4.69 8.41 -2.60
N ASP A 76 -5.25 8.25 -3.80
CA ASP A 76 -4.78 8.80 -5.05
C ASP A 76 -5.84 9.74 -5.63
N GLY A 77 -5.46 10.99 -5.87
CA GLY A 77 -6.39 12.03 -6.30
C GLY A 77 -6.67 11.98 -7.79
N VAL A 78 -7.94 11.87 -8.16
CA VAL A 78 -8.40 11.73 -9.55
C VAL A 78 -8.94 13.05 -10.10
N GLY A 79 -8.58 13.40 -11.34
CA GLY A 79 -9.14 14.54 -12.06
C GLY A 79 -8.14 15.65 -12.43
N GLY A 80 -6.89 15.51 -12.07
CA GLY A 80 -5.76 16.39 -12.42
C GLY A 80 -5.88 17.81 -11.84
N GLY A 81 -4.94 18.19 -11.01
CA GLY A 81 -4.82 19.54 -10.48
C GLY A 81 -5.21 19.71 -9.00
N ALA A 82 -5.34 20.98 -8.55
CA ALA A 82 -5.48 21.32 -7.13
C ALA A 82 -6.63 20.61 -6.39
N MET A 83 -7.67 20.16 -7.09
CA MET A 83 -8.81 19.49 -6.48
C MET A 83 -8.55 18.01 -6.21
N ALA A 84 -7.75 17.34 -7.03
CA ALA A 84 -7.33 15.97 -6.82
C ALA A 84 -6.50 15.83 -5.52
N HIS A 85 -5.45 16.66 -5.38
CA HIS A 85 -4.67 16.76 -4.14
C HIS A 85 -5.55 17.08 -2.91
N THR A 86 -6.51 18.00 -3.07
CA THR A 86 -7.42 18.37 -1.98
C THR A 86 -8.34 17.20 -1.62
N ALA A 87 -8.86 16.47 -2.62
CA ALA A 87 -9.75 15.34 -2.40
C ALA A 87 -9.05 14.19 -1.66
N SER A 88 -7.86 13.78 -2.12
CA SER A 88 -7.08 12.72 -1.47
C SER A 88 -6.70 13.07 -0.03
N GLY A 89 -6.24 14.31 0.22
CA GLY A 89 -5.90 14.79 1.55
C GLY A 89 -7.11 14.83 2.51
N LEU A 90 -8.26 15.34 2.05
CA LEU A 90 -9.50 15.35 2.82
C LEU A 90 -10.01 13.93 3.10
N LEU A 91 -9.86 13.02 2.12
CA LEU A 91 -10.29 11.62 2.29
C LEU A 91 -9.48 10.93 3.39
N VAL A 92 -8.16 11.03 3.36
CA VAL A 92 -7.29 10.48 4.41
C VAL A 92 -7.68 11.04 5.78
N ALA A 93 -7.86 12.36 5.89
CA ALA A 93 -8.23 13.00 7.16
C ALA A 93 -9.61 12.52 7.67
N ALA A 94 -10.63 12.47 6.81
CA ALA A 94 -11.97 12.02 7.18
C ALA A 94 -12.02 10.56 7.63
N LEU A 95 -11.23 9.67 6.99
CA LEU A 95 -11.13 8.26 7.38
C LEU A 95 -10.47 8.10 8.75
N HIS A 96 -9.39 8.83 9.03
CA HIS A 96 -8.78 8.83 10.36
C HIS A 96 -9.74 9.34 11.44
N GLU A 97 -10.42 10.46 11.20
CA GLU A 97 -11.41 11.00 12.12
C GLU A 97 -12.56 10.00 12.42
N SER A 98 -13.03 9.30 11.39
CA SER A 98 -14.18 8.40 11.52
C SER A 98 -13.83 7.03 12.11
N LEU A 99 -12.63 6.50 11.85
CA LEU A 99 -12.30 5.09 12.10
C LEU A 99 -11.31 4.87 13.25
N GLU A 100 -10.46 5.85 13.62
CA GLU A 100 -9.45 5.61 14.66
C GLU A 100 -10.02 5.48 16.08
N ALA A 101 -11.12 6.15 16.38
CA ALA A 101 -11.67 6.20 17.73
C ALA A 101 -12.42 4.94 18.15
N GLN A 102 -12.75 4.04 17.22
CA GLN A 102 -13.65 2.92 17.45
C GLN A 102 -13.16 1.63 16.77
N PRO A 103 -13.66 0.44 17.19
CA PRO A 103 -13.38 -0.80 16.48
C PRO A 103 -13.84 -0.69 15.01
N VAL A 104 -12.99 -1.12 14.10
CA VAL A 104 -13.24 -1.07 12.65
C VAL A 104 -13.91 -2.38 12.21
N ASP A 105 -14.92 -2.27 11.36
CA ASP A 105 -15.55 -3.38 10.62
C ASP A 105 -15.95 -2.91 9.22
N GLY A 106 -16.43 -3.82 8.36
CA GLY A 106 -16.77 -3.51 6.98
C GLY A 106 -17.88 -2.46 6.85
N ASP A 107 -18.91 -2.53 7.68
CA ASP A 107 -20.04 -1.58 7.66
C ASP A 107 -19.58 -0.18 8.03
N ARG A 108 -18.71 -0.05 9.01
CA ARG A 108 -18.10 1.23 9.39
C ARG A 108 -17.20 1.81 8.34
N VAL A 109 -16.41 0.97 7.65
CA VAL A 109 -15.61 1.42 6.51
C VAL A 109 -16.52 1.94 5.40
N ALA A 110 -17.57 1.21 5.04
CA ALA A 110 -18.54 1.66 4.04
C ALA A 110 -19.21 2.98 4.44
N ALA A 111 -19.64 3.10 5.70
CA ALA A 111 -20.25 4.32 6.21
C ALA A 111 -19.28 5.51 6.23
N ALA A 112 -18.00 5.28 6.60
CA ALA A 112 -16.96 6.31 6.59
C ALA A 112 -16.67 6.80 5.16
N MET A 113 -16.57 5.88 4.17
CA MET A 113 -16.39 6.24 2.76
C MET A 113 -17.56 7.07 2.23
N LEU A 114 -18.82 6.67 2.51
CA LEU A 114 -20.02 7.44 2.13
C LEU A 114 -20.09 8.80 2.82
N GLY A 115 -19.64 8.89 4.07
CA GLY A 115 -19.55 10.16 4.80
C GLY A 115 -18.49 11.08 4.19
N ALA A 116 -17.30 10.55 3.92
CA ALA A 116 -16.21 11.27 3.30
C ALA A 116 -16.59 11.76 1.89
N ASP A 117 -17.23 10.92 1.07
CA ASP A 117 -17.70 11.28 -0.27
C ASP A 117 -18.53 12.55 -0.25
N ARG A 118 -19.57 12.58 0.60
CA ARG A 118 -20.45 13.75 0.72
C ARG A 118 -19.73 14.97 1.26
N ALA A 119 -18.86 14.80 2.24
CA ALA A 119 -18.10 15.90 2.84
C ALA A 119 -17.11 16.52 1.86
N ILE A 120 -16.40 15.71 1.10
CA ILE A 120 -15.43 16.15 0.08
C ILE A 120 -16.16 16.86 -1.07
N ALA A 121 -17.22 16.26 -1.62
CA ALA A 121 -18.04 16.87 -2.67
C ALA A 121 -18.55 18.25 -2.23
N ALA A 122 -19.10 18.36 -1.01
CA ALA A 122 -19.57 19.63 -0.46
C ALA A 122 -18.44 20.64 -0.22
N ALA A 123 -17.24 20.20 0.21
CA ALA A 123 -16.11 21.08 0.42
C ALA A 123 -15.58 21.66 -0.89
N ILE A 124 -15.45 20.82 -1.93
CA ILE A 124 -14.95 21.21 -3.25
C ILE A 124 -15.96 22.13 -3.94
N ALA A 125 -17.26 21.85 -3.88
CA ALA A 125 -18.31 22.67 -4.49
C ALA A 125 -18.37 24.11 -3.94
N ARG A 126 -17.80 24.40 -2.77
CA ARG A 126 -17.69 25.75 -2.23
C ARG A 126 -16.58 26.58 -2.89
N VAL A 127 -15.64 25.93 -3.56
CA VAL A 127 -14.43 26.55 -4.10
C VAL A 127 -14.46 26.57 -5.63
N THR A 128 -15.06 25.55 -6.26
CA THR A 128 -15.06 25.38 -7.71
C THR A 128 -16.22 24.50 -8.17
N ASP A 129 -16.62 24.69 -9.44
CA ASP A 129 -17.58 23.82 -10.13
C ASP A 129 -16.93 22.53 -10.68
N ARG A 130 -15.59 22.40 -10.57
CA ARG A 130 -14.89 21.20 -11.02
C ARG A 130 -14.97 20.12 -9.94
N PRO A 131 -15.35 18.88 -10.30
CA PRO A 131 -15.34 17.79 -9.35
C PRO A 131 -13.90 17.44 -8.95
N GLY A 132 -13.73 16.93 -7.74
CA GLY A 132 -12.50 16.31 -7.28
C GLY A 132 -12.86 15.04 -6.53
N ALA A 133 -12.11 13.99 -6.77
CA ALA A 133 -12.32 12.69 -6.13
C ALA A 133 -10.98 12.01 -5.89
N ALA A 134 -11.00 10.91 -5.16
CA ALA A 134 -9.82 10.08 -4.94
C ALA A 134 -10.21 8.60 -4.88
N THR A 135 -9.29 7.75 -5.34
CA THR A 135 -9.29 6.32 -5.04
C THR A 135 -8.57 6.08 -3.72
N VAL A 136 -8.78 4.95 -3.08
CA VAL A 136 -8.24 4.71 -1.75
C VAL A 136 -8.10 3.24 -1.43
N ALA A 137 -7.02 2.88 -0.73
CA ALA A 137 -6.87 1.62 -0.01
C ALA A 137 -6.52 1.91 1.45
N LEU A 138 -7.12 1.16 2.37
CA LEU A 138 -6.84 1.25 3.79
C LEU A 138 -6.62 -0.13 4.43
N ALA A 139 -5.89 -0.16 5.54
CA ALA A 139 -5.71 -1.35 6.36
C ALA A 139 -5.80 -1.00 7.85
N ALA A 140 -6.52 -1.80 8.62
CA ALA A 140 -6.71 -1.60 10.05
C ALA A 140 -6.58 -2.93 10.83
N PRO A 141 -5.81 -2.98 11.93
CA PRO A 141 -5.77 -4.14 12.81
C PRO A 141 -7.08 -4.24 13.60
N LEU A 142 -7.66 -5.44 13.63
CA LEU A 142 -8.94 -5.72 14.29
C LEU A 142 -8.81 -6.24 15.72
N ASP A 143 -7.59 -6.59 16.14
CA ASP A 143 -7.33 -7.12 17.47
C ASP A 143 -6.08 -6.50 18.11
N ALA A 144 -5.94 -6.70 19.42
CA ALA A 144 -4.83 -6.14 20.20
C ALA A 144 -3.45 -6.68 19.78
N PHE A 145 -3.40 -7.86 19.13
CA PHE A 145 -2.16 -8.51 18.70
C PHE A 145 -1.81 -8.17 17.25
N ALA A 146 -2.69 -7.44 16.54
CA ALA A 146 -2.60 -7.20 15.11
C ALA A 146 -2.44 -8.51 14.31
N ALA A 147 -3.12 -9.58 14.74
CA ALA A 147 -3.14 -10.86 14.06
C ALA A 147 -4.26 -10.98 13.04
N LYS A 148 -5.30 -10.17 13.17
CA LYS A 148 -6.41 -10.08 12.23
C LYS A 148 -6.53 -8.64 11.74
N TRP A 149 -6.69 -8.47 10.44
CA TRP A 149 -6.77 -7.18 9.78
C TRP A 149 -7.99 -7.07 8.88
N LEU A 150 -8.45 -5.85 8.69
CA LEU A 150 -9.38 -5.47 7.64
C LEU A 150 -8.62 -4.64 6.62
N VAL A 151 -8.84 -4.93 5.35
CA VAL A 151 -8.45 -4.12 4.21
C VAL A 151 -9.71 -3.63 3.54
N GLY A 152 -9.80 -2.32 3.27
CA GLY A 152 -10.93 -1.70 2.58
C GLY A 152 -10.44 -0.84 1.42
N TRP A 153 -11.25 -0.70 0.35
CA TRP A 153 -10.87 0.10 -0.81
C TRP A 153 -12.06 0.61 -1.60
N VAL A 154 -11.82 1.66 -2.37
CA VAL A 154 -12.67 2.18 -3.45
C VAL A 154 -11.75 2.64 -4.57
N GLY A 155 -11.96 2.18 -5.79
CA GLY A 155 -11.14 2.52 -6.96
C GLY A 155 -10.03 1.52 -7.21
N ASP A 156 -8.87 2.00 -7.67
CA ASP A 156 -7.74 1.20 -8.13
C ASP A 156 -6.46 1.36 -7.29
N CYS A 157 -6.51 2.05 -6.15
CA CYS A 157 -5.49 1.87 -5.13
C CYS A 157 -5.49 0.42 -4.65
N ARG A 158 -4.30 -0.18 -4.54
CA ARG A 158 -4.18 -1.60 -4.22
C ARG A 158 -3.60 -1.87 -2.84
N ALA A 159 -4.00 -3.02 -2.29
CA ALA A 159 -3.41 -3.61 -1.10
C ALA A 159 -2.86 -4.99 -1.40
N TYR A 160 -1.67 -5.29 -0.87
CA TYR A 160 -0.99 -6.57 -1.01
C TYR A 160 -0.59 -7.13 0.35
N ARG A 161 -0.50 -8.44 0.46
CA ARG A 161 0.18 -9.15 1.54
C ARG A 161 1.40 -9.86 0.99
N TRP A 162 2.53 -9.70 1.65
CA TRP A 162 3.71 -10.52 1.46
C TRP A 162 4.01 -11.27 2.76
N SER A 163 4.26 -12.59 2.65
CA SER A 163 4.65 -13.43 3.78
C SER A 163 5.97 -14.13 3.51
N PRO A 164 6.91 -14.12 4.45
CA PRO A 164 8.15 -14.87 4.32
C PRO A 164 7.94 -16.40 4.37
N ARG A 165 6.71 -16.86 4.68
CA ARG A 165 6.34 -18.29 4.80
C ARG A 165 5.67 -18.83 3.54
N ASP A 166 5.05 -17.97 2.73
CA ASP A 166 4.25 -18.37 1.57
C ASP A 166 5.09 -18.31 0.29
N ASP A 167 6.23 -19.05 0.24
CA ASP A 167 7.18 -19.04 -0.89
C ASP A 167 7.59 -17.62 -1.33
N ALA A 168 7.53 -16.68 -0.41
CA ALA A 168 7.79 -15.25 -0.61
C ALA A 168 6.94 -14.62 -1.73
N ARG A 169 5.73 -15.12 -1.97
CA ARG A 169 4.80 -14.55 -2.95
C ARG A 169 4.12 -13.30 -2.43
N VAL A 170 3.76 -12.43 -3.35
CA VAL A 170 2.90 -11.28 -3.08
C VAL A 170 1.47 -11.65 -3.46
N GLU A 171 0.55 -11.51 -2.52
CA GLU A 171 -0.88 -11.76 -2.69
C GLU A 171 -1.58 -10.41 -2.86
N LEU A 172 -2.28 -10.20 -3.98
CA LEU A 172 -3.16 -9.05 -4.16
C LEU A 172 -4.43 -9.27 -3.35
N LEU A 173 -4.76 -8.32 -2.47
CA LEU A 173 -5.92 -8.39 -1.57
C LEU A 173 -7.14 -7.63 -2.09
N THR A 174 -6.93 -6.71 -3.03
CA THR A 174 -7.97 -5.86 -3.63
C THR A 174 -8.24 -6.28 -5.06
N HIS A 175 -9.32 -5.79 -5.61
CA HIS A 175 -9.57 -5.77 -7.06
C HIS A 175 -9.85 -4.33 -7.48
N ASP A 176 -9.43 -3.97 -8.67
CA ASP A 176 -9.60 -2.60 -9.14
C ASP A 176 -11.07 -2.35 -9.51
N ASP A 177 -11.63 -1.24 -9.04
CA ASP A 177 -12.94 -0.76 -9.47
C ASP A 177 -12.79 0.14 -10.71
N THR A 178 -12.10 -0.36 -11.75
CA THR A 178 -11.98 0.32 -13.05
C THR A 178 -13.13 -0.04 -13.98
N PHE A 179 -13.37 0.76 -15.02
CA PHE A 179 -14.40 0.47 -16.01
C PHE A 179 -14.21 -0.90 -16.65
N ALA A 180 -12.96 -1.28 -16.95
CA ALA A 180 -12.66 -2.60 -17.54
C ALA A 180 -12.96 -3.75 -16.58
N HIS A 181 -12.65 -3.63 -15.29
CA HIS A 181 -12.89 -4.70 -14.31
C HIS A 181 -14.37 -4.87 -13.97
N LEU A 182 -15.13 -3.77 -14.03
CA LEU A 182 -16.56 -3.80 -13.73
C LEU A 182 -17.44 -4.07 -14.98
N ASP A 183 -16.81 -4.26 -16.15
CA ASP A 183 -17.51 -4.41 -17.44
C ASP A 183 -18.46 -3.22 -17.73
N GLU A 184 -18.01 -2.02 -17.36
CA GLU A 184 -18.74 -0.77 -17.55
C GLU A 184 -18.13 0.06 -18.69
N THR A 185 -18.95 0.85 -19.37
CA THR A 185 -18.48 1.76 -20.42
C THR A 185 -17.98 3.06 -19.80
N PRO A 186 -16.72 3.46 -20.05
CA PRO A 186 -16.23 4.75 -19.58
C PRO A 186 -17.00 5.92 -20.22
N PRO A 187 -17.07 7.08 -19.54
CA PRO A 187 -17.65 8.29 -20.11
C PRO A 187 -16.85 8.78 -21.33
N PRO A 188 -17.41 9.66 -22.15
CA PRO A 188 -16.69 10.24 -23.28
C PRO A 188 -15.35 10.86 -22.86
N GLY A 189 -14.25 10.39 -23.46
CA GLY A 189 -12.89 10.81 -23.14
C GLY A 189 -12.20 10.01 -22.04
N GLY A 190 -12.90 9.10 -21.36
CA GLY A 190 -12.32 8.20 -20.39
C GLY A 190 -11.74 6.93 -21.02
N ALA A 191 -10.86 6.25 -20.31
CA ALA A 191 -10.24 4.99 -20.69
C ALA A 191 -10.81 3.81 -19.90
N PRO A 192 -10.77 2.57 -20.44
CA PRO A 192 -11.21 1.37 -19.71
C PRO A 192 -10.46 1.14 -18.40
N GLY A 193 -9.18 1.58 -18.32
CA GLY A 193 -8.35 1.46 -17.12
C GLY A 193 -8.56 2.57 -16.08
N ASP A 194 -9.42 3.56 -16.36
CA ASP A 194 -9.71 4.60 -15.38
C ASP A 194 -10.61 4.07 -14.25
N PRO A 195 -10.51 4.61 -13.03
CA PRO A 195 -11.38 4.21 -11.93
C PRO A 195 -12.84 4.58 -12.21
N ALA A 196 -13.73 3.59 -12.13
CA ALA A 196 -15.17 3.77 -12.23
C ALA A 196 -15.81 4.10 -10.89
N ARG A 197 -15.10 3.81 -9.79
CA ARG A 197 -15.51 4.12 -8.41
C ARG A 197 -14.44 4.97 -7.75
N MET A 198 -14.87 6.04 -7.10
CA MET A 198 -13.99 6.96 -6.36
C MET A 198 -14.80 7.73 -5.31
N VAL A 199 -14.12 8.29 -4.33
CA VAL A 199 -14.71 9.01 -3.18
C VAL A 199 -14.51 10.51 -3.37
N GLY A 200 -15.57 11.31 -3.24
CA GLY A 200 -15.52 12.78 -3.29
C GLY A 200 -16.31 13.41 -4.42
N ASN A 201 -16.87 12.63 -5.32
CA ASN A 201 -17.70 13.11 -6.44
C ASN A 201 -19.22 12.95 -6.22
N GLY A 202 -19.63 12.45 -5.05
CA GLY A 202 -21.03 12.22 -4.70
C GLY A 202 -21.63 10.94 -5.30
N ALA A 203 -20.82 10.09 -5.95
CA ALA A 203 -21.29 8.89 -6.64
C ALA A 203 -20.91 7.57 -5.93
N THR A 204 -20.21 7.62 -4.81
CA THR A 204 -19.81 6.44 -4.05
C THR A 204 -21.03 5.70 -3.50
N THR A 205 -21.14 4.41 -3.79
CA THR A 205 -22.22 3.54 -3.32
C THR A 205 -21.83 2.67 -2.13
N GLY A 206 -20.57 2.66 -1.74
CA GLY A 206 -20.03 1.86 -0.65
C GLY A 206 -18.53 1.67 -0.80
N ALA A 207 -18.00 0.71 -0.07
CA ALA A 207 -16.61 0.30 -0.12
C ALA A 207 -16.52 -1.22 -0.18
N ASN A 208 -15.50 -1.73 -0.84
CA ASN A 208 -15.12 -3.13 -0.75
C ASN A 208 -14.33 -3.36 0.54
N ALA A 209 -14.43 -4.54 1.14
CA ALA A 209 -13.65 -4.90 2.30
C ALA A 209 -13.38 -6.40 2.39
N VAL A 210 -12.20 -6.77 2.86
CA VAL A 210 -11.79 -8.14 3.15
C VAL A 210 -11.13 -8.22 4.52
N THR A 211 -11.29 -9.33 5.22
CA THR A 211 -10.56 -9.60 6.46
C THR A 211 -9.59 -10.76 6.27
N LEU A 212 -8.39 -10.62 6.85
CA LEU A 212 -7.34 -11.63 6.72
C LEU A 212 -6.55 -11.80 8.01
N GLY A 213 -5.90 -12.95 8.14
CA GLY A 213 -4.86 -13.17 9.14
C GLY A 213 -3.52 -12.60 8.68
N VAL A 214 -2.79 -11.98 9.60
CA VAL A 214 -1.44 -11.47 9.36
C VAL A 214 -0.50 -12.08 10.39
N GLU A 215 0.48 -12.84 9.93
CA GLU A 215 1.44 -13.53 10.78
C GLU A 215 2.65 -12.64 11.13
N LEU A 216 3.46 -13.09 12.12
CA LEU A 216 4.71 -12.39 12.45
C LEU A 216 5.67 -12.44 11.26
N GLY A 217 6.16 -11.30 10.83
CA GLY A 217 7.02 -11.13 9.68
C GLY A 217 6.30 -10.73 8.39
N ASP A 218 4.97 -10.93 8.32
CA ASP A 218 4.19 -10.49 7.17
C ASP A 218 4.24 -8.98 7.00
N VAL A 219 4.18 -8.54 5.75
CA VAL A 219 4.10 -7.13 5.34
C VAL A 219 2.79 -6.92 4.58
N LEU A 220 1.98 -5.98 5.04
CA LEU A 220 0.92 -5.38 4.25
C LEU A 220 1.47 -4.18 3.50
N ALA A 221 1.14 -4.06 2.22
CA ALA A 221 1.52 -2.92 1.39
C ALA A 221 0.28 -2.29 0.79
N LEU A 222 0.15 -0.97 0.92
CA LEU A 222 -0.85 -0.15 0.25
C LEU A 222 -0.13 0.72 -0.77
N CYS A 223 -0.66 0.88 -1.97
CA CYS A 223 -0.04 1.74 -2.97
C CYS A 223 -1.04 2.38 -3.93
N SER A 224 -0.66 3.53 -4.50
CA SER A 224 -1.32 4.15 -5.64
C SER A 224 -0.94 3.47 -6.95
N ASP A 225 -1.63 3.81 -8.02
CA ASP A 225 -1.49 3.23 -9.34
C ASP A 225 -0.14 3.55 -9.99
N GLY A 226 0.46 4.71 -9.69
CA GLY A 226 1.81 5.07 -10.12
C GLY A 226 2.90 4.09 -9.64
N VAL A 227 2.60 3.24 -8.64
CA VAL A 227 3.47 2.15 -8.23
C VAL A 227 3.06 0.83 -8.89
N HIS A 228 1.83 0.37 -8.68
CA HIS A 228 1.46 -0.99 -9.07
C HIS A 228 1.33 -1.20 -10.58
N LYS A 229 1.08 -0.15 -11.36
CA LYS A 229 1.08 -0.23 -12.84
C LYS A 229 2.49 -0.40 -13.43
N HIS A 230 3.54 -0.18 -12.62
CA HIS A 230 4.93 -0.17 -13.06
C HIS A 230 5.84 -1.16 -12.33
N VAL A 231 5.41 -1.72 -11.20
CA VAL A 231 6.18 -2.69 -10.40
C VAL A 231 5.46 -4.04 -10.47
N ASP A 232 6.10 -5.04 -11.07
CA ASP A 232 5.54 -6.38 -11.19
C ASP A 232 5.73 -7.23 -9.92
N ASP A 233 5.06 -8.38 -9.85
CA ASP A 233 5.11 -9.28 -8.68
C ASP A 233 6.53 -9.76 -8.36
N ALA A 234 7.38 -9.95 -9.36
CA ALA A 234 8.77 -10.38 -9.16
C ALA A 234 9.61 -9.27 -8.50
N ASP A 235 9.36 -8.02 -8.88
CA ASP A 235 9.99 -6.85 -8.29
C ASP A 235 9.52 -6.62 -6.86
N TRP A 236 8.22 -6.76 -6.60
CA TRP A 236 7.66 -6.73 -5.24
C TRP A 236 8.33 -7.78 -4.35
N CYS A 237 8.37 -9.04 -4.79
CA CYS A 237 9.01 -10.13 -4.05
C CYS A 237 10.49 -9.83 -3.78
N ARG A 238 11.23 -9.39 -4.80
CA ARG A 238 12.66 -9.08 -4.68
C ARG A 238 12.93 -7.99 -3.65
N VAL A 239 12.12 -6.95 -3.61
CA VAL A 239 12.28 -5.85 -2.64
C VAL A 239 11.86 -6.28 -1.24
N LEU A 240 10.73 -6.99 -1.11
CA LEU A 240 10.20 -7.36 0.20
C LEU A 240 11.00 -8.47 0.90
N VAL A 241 11.65 -9.37 0.16
CA VAL A 241 12.57 -10.39 0.72
C VAL A 241 13.91 -9.81 1.15
N ALA A 242 14.29 -8.64 0.63
CA ALA A 242 15.57 -8.03 0.96
C ALA A 242 15.69 -7.71 2.45
N GLN A 243 16.85 -8.04 3.04
CA GLN A 243 17.17 -7.74 4.45
C GLN A 243 17.52 -6.27 4.64
N LEU A 244 16.59 -5.39 4.28
CA LEU A 244 16.72 -3.93 4.38
C LEU A 244 15.71 -3.38 5.40
N PRO A 245 15.98 -2.23 6.03
CA PRO A 245 14.98 -1.50 6.80
C PRO A 245 13.71 -1.26 5.95
N LEU A 246 12.54 -1.26 6.60
CA LEU A 246 11.25 -1.13 5.90
C LEU A 246 11.18 0.15 5.07
N ALA A 247 11.72 1.26 5.57
CA ALA A 247 11.82 2.52 4.83
C ALA A 247 12.61 2.37 3.52
N ARG A 248 13.71 1.61 3.52
CA ARG A 248 14.49 1.35 2.30
C ARG A 248 13.75 0.49 1.29
N ARG A 249 12.90 -0.43 1.76
CA ARG A 249 12.03 -1.21 0.87
C ARG A 249 10.96 -0.31 0.24
N ALA A 250 10.36 0.60 1.00
CA ALA A 250 9.40 1.57 0.48
C ALA A 250 10.05 2.49 -0.58
N ASP A 251 11.22 3.08 -0.27
CA ASP A 251 11.99 3.89 -1.24
C ASP A 251 12.32 3.10 -2.52
N ALA A 252 12.71 1.83 -2.37
CA ALA A 252 13.09 0.99 -3.51
C ALA A 252 11.89 0.72 -4.45
N LEU A 253 10.69 0.51 -3.91
CA LEU A 253 9.47 0.30 -4.71
C LEU A 253 9.12 1.54 -5.53
N VAL A 254 9.14 2.73 -4.91
CA VAL A 254 8.90 4.00 -5.63
C VAL A 254 10.00 4.25 -6.67
N ALA A 255 11.27 3.99 -6.33
CA ALA A 255 12.37 4.14 -7.28
C ALA A 255 12.26 3.17 -8.47
N LEU A 256 11.80 1.94 -8.26
CA LEU A 256 11.53 0.97 -9.32
C LEU A 256 10.41 1.44 -10.23
N ALA A 257 9.29 1.93 -9.67
CA ALA A 257 8.20 2.50 -10.46
C ALA A 257 8.72 3.60 -11.39
N ARG A 258 9.53 4.53 -10.87
CA ARG A 258 10.19 5.57 -11.68
C ARG A 258 11.12 5.00 -12.74
N ALA A 259 11.95 4.03 -12.40
CA ALA A 259 12.88 3.37 -13.34
C ALA A 259 12.15 2.64 -14.47
N HIS A 260 10.93 2.16 -14.22
CA HIS A 260 10.07 1.51 -15.21
C HIS A 260 9.16 2.49 -15.95
N GLY A 261 9.37 3.80 -15.77
CA GLY A 261 8.71 4.84 -16.57
C GLY A 261 7.45 5.42 -15.97
N SER A 262 7.17 5.19 -14.68
CA SER A 262 6.07 5.88 -14.00
C SER A 262 6.28 7.40 -14.06
N VAL A 263 5.34 8.12 -14.62
CA VAL A 263 5.29 9.58 -14.71
C VAL A 263 4.26 10.18 -13.76
N ASP A 264 3.43 9.32 -13.17
CA ASP A 264 2.38 9.66 -12.21
C ASP A 264 2.92 9.80 -10.78
N ASP A 265 2.10 10.31 -9.87
CA ASP A 265 2.41 10.30 -8.46
C ASP A 265 2.55 8.85 -7.98
N ALA A 266 3.50 8.56 -7.10
CA ALA A 266 3.80 7.19 -6.71
C ALA A 266 3.98 7.11 -5.19
N THR A 267 3.06 6.44 -4.54
CA THR A 267 3.04 6.28 -3.08
C THR A 267 2.94 4.82 -2.69
N VAL A 268 3.79 4.39 -1.75
CA VAL A 268 3.69 3.08 -1.11
C VAL A 268 3.80 3.22 0.40
N LEU A 269 2.90 2.58 1.13
CA LEU A 269 2.90 2.46 2.58
C LEU A 269 3.02 0.99 2.94
N LEU A 270 4.07 0.63 3.66
CA LEU A 270 4.34 -0.72 4.14
C LEU A 270 4.09 -0.81 5.63
N VAL A 271 3.43 -1.88 6.09
CA VAL A 271 3.25 -2.18 7.51
C VAL A 271 3.68 -3.62 7.77
N GLN A 272 4.67 -3.80 8.62
CA GLN A 272 5.18 -5.11 9.01
C GLN A 272 4.74 -5.47 10.43
N ARG A 273 4.19 -6.67 10.61
CA ARG A 273 3.93 -7.24 11.93
C ARG A 273 5.20 -7.88 12.49
N CYS A 274 5.76 -7.28 13.53
CA CYS A 274 7.01 -7.71 14.15
C CYS A 274 6.78 -8.51 15.43
N ASP A 275 7.78 -9.30 15.82
CA ASP A 275 7.79 -9.92 17.16
C ASP A 275 7.85 -8.80 18.23
N PRO A 276 6.92 -8.73 19.15
CA PRO A 276 6.95 -7.76 20.24
C PRO A 276 8.10 -7.98 21.24
N GLY A 277 8.95 -9.01 21.03
CA GLY A 277 10.09 -9.25 21.90
C GLY A 277 9.71 -9.88 23.25
N TRP A 278 8.57 -10.54 23.35
CA TRP A 278 8.12 -11.14 24.61
C TRP A 278 9.13 -12.10 25.25
N ARG A 279 9.96 -12.77 24.45
CA ARG A 279 11.05 -13.62 24.96
C ARG A 279 12.10 -12.79 25.69
N ASP A 280 12.42 -11.61 25.17
CA ASP A 280 13.40 -10.70 25.77
C ASP A 280 12.82 -9.98 26.97
N LEU A 281 11.54 -9.57 26.92
CA LEU A 281 10.81 -9.02 28.06
C LEU A 281 10.71 -10.04 29.23
N ARG A 282 10.39 -11.29 28.94
CA ARG A 282 10.36 -12.36 29.94
C ARG A 282 11.75 -12.66 30.54
N ARG A 283 12.80 -12.61 29.71
CA ARG A 283 14.18 -12.75 30.16
C ARG A 283 14.61 -11.59 31.04
N ALA A 284 14.27 -10.35 30.66
CA ALA A 284 14.54 -9.16 31.44
C ALA A 284 13.82 -9.22 32.80
N ALA A 285 12.52 -9.50 32.81
CA ALA A 285 11.73 -9.63 34.04
C ALA A 285 12.26 -10.72 34.97
N ARG A 286 12.73 -11.87 34.44
CA ARG A 286 13.38 -12.91 35.25
C ARG A 286 14.70 -12.45 35.87
N ARG A 287 15.55 -11.75 35.09
CA ARG A 287 16.82 -11.19 35.61
C ARG A 287 16.58 -10.16 36.72
N ASP A 288 15.56 -9.35 36.60
CA ASP A 288 15.20 -8.35 37.61
C ASP A 288 14.65 -9.02 38.89
N ALA A 289 13.84 -10.07 38.74
CA ALA A 289 13.36 -10.89 39.87
C ALA A 289 14.49 -11.60 40.57
N ASP A 290 15.46 -12.14 39.84
CA ASP A 290 16.63 -12.83 40.42
C ASP A 290 17.56 -11.85 41.15
N ARG A 291 17.78 -10.65 40.59
CA ARG A 291 18.53 -9.58 41.29
C ARG A 291 17.84 -9.14 42.57
N ALA A 292 16.51 -8.98 42.55
CA ALA A 292 15.75 -8.62 43.74
C ALA A 292 15.78 -9.71 44.82
N ARG A 293 15.90 -11.02 44.46
CA ARG A 293 16.08 -12.12 45.39
C ARG A 293 17.48 -12.20 45.99
N SER A 294 18.51 -11.88 45.19
CA SER A 294 19.92 -11.89 45.62
C SER A 294 20.30 -10.68 46.47
N ALA A 295 19.46 -9.65 46.53
CA ALA A 295 19.66 -8.45 47.33
C ALA A 295 18.95 -8.50 48.70
N ARG A 296 18.27 -9.63 49.01
CA ARG A 296 17.65 -9.93 50.30
C ARG A 296 18.48 -10.97 51.06
#